data_5f90b3d35a112ddf095e8987c4b3c65e
#
_entry.id   5f90b3d35a112ddf095e8987c4b3c65e
#
_cell.length_a   1.000
_cell.length_b   1.000
_cell.length_c   1.000
_cell.angle_alpha   90.00
_cell.angle_beta   90.00
_cell.angle_gamma   90.00
#
_symmetry.space_group_name_H-M   'P 1'
#
loop_
_entity.id
_entity.type
_entity.pdbx_description
1 polymer ?
#
loop_
_entity_poly.entity_id
_entity_poly.type
_entity_poly.pdbx_seq_one_letter_code
_entity_poly.pdbx_strand_id
1 'polypeptide(L)'
;RLAVMSNGRVEQIGTPSDVYEEPTTAYVADFLGVSNLMDATGDGAGPDGRGKVRLGEFDLVAGHGDTDGRGDVKIVIRPERVRLEETGATGENRVPGMVERVVYVGSIMQVFVHLAPGGTLQAWVQNQGEGLPYGQGHPVSVHLPADALRVLVDKGVPAPLDLEDAATG
;
A
#
# COMPACT_ATOMS: atom_id res chain seq x y z
N ARG A 1 -8.56 12.47 -18.59
CA ARG A 1 -8.44 11.04 -18.24
C ARG A 1 -6.99 10.60 -18.41
N LEU A 2 -6.52 9.71 -17.55
CA LEU A 2 -5.20 9.09 -17.59
C LEU A 2 -5.37 7.61 -17.96
N ALA A 3 -4.53 7.11 -18.85
CA ALA A 3 -4.44 5.68 -19.16
C ALA A 3 -3.05 5.18 -18.78
N VAL A 4 -2.98 4.15 -17.95
CA VAL A 4 -1.74 3.40 -17.68
C VAL A 4 -1.69 2.22 -18.63
N MET A 5 -0.57 2.06 -19.31
CA MET A 5 -0.40 1.01 -20.31
C MET A 5 0.82 0.14 -19.98
N SER A 6 0.72 -1.14 -20.27
CA SER A 6 1.81 -2.11 -20.18
C SER A 6 1.76 -3.04 -21.39
N ASN A 7 2.92 -3.29 -22.01
CA ASN A 7 3.05 -4.22 -23.15
C ASN A 7 2.02 -4.00 -24.27
N GLY A 8 1.69 -2.71 -24.57
CA GLY A 8 0.72 -2.34 -25.59
C GLY A 8 -0.75 -2.53 -25.20
N ARG A 9 -1.03 -2.83 -23.92
CA ARG A 9 -2.39 -2.99 -23.37
C ARG A 9 -2.68 -1.92 -22.34
N VAL A 10 -3.95 -1.54 -22.24
CA VAL A 10 -4.41 -0.64 -21.20
C VAL A 10 -4.65 -1.41 -19.91
N GLU A 11 -3.93 -1.04 -18.85
CA GLU A 11 -4.06 -1.63 -17.51
C GLU A 11 -5.19 -0.95 -16.71
N GLN A 12 -5.27 0.38 -16.81
CA GLN A 12 -6.31 1.16 -16.13
C GLN A 12 -6.53 2.51 -16.83
N ILE A 13 -7.79 2.96 -16.87
CA ILE A 13 -8.17 4.30 -17.31
C ILE A 13 -9.04 4.95 -16.23
N GLY A 14 -8.77 6.20 -15.91
CA GLY A 14 -9.56 6.97 -14.93
C GLY A 14 -9.15 8.42 -14.86
N THR A 15 -9.63 9.14 -13.87
CA THR A 15 -9.06 10.44 -13.53
C THR A 15 -7.67 10.22 -12.89
N PRO A 16 -6.78 11.23 -12.90
CA PRO A 16 -5.49 11.09 -12.22
C PRO A 16 -5.62 10.68 -10.75
N SER A 17 -6.63 11.20 -10.06
CA SER A 17 -6.93 10.84 -8.67
C SER A 17 -7.35 9.37 -8.53
N ASP A 18 -8.30 8.93 -9.36
CA ASP A 18 -8.80 7.54 -9.28
C ASP A 18 -7.70 6.52 -9.55
N VAL A 19 -6.88 6.77 -10.59
CA VAL A 19 -5.79 5.84 -10.95
C VAL A 19 -4.69 5.83 -9.88
N TYR A 20 -4.48 6.96 -9.19
CA TYR A 20 -3.51 7.06 -8.09
C TYR A 20 -4.00 6.42 -6.80
N GLU A 21 -5.24 6.74 -6.37
CA GLU A 21 -5.79 6.31 -5.08
C GLU A 21 -6.39 4.89 -5.16
N GLU A 22 -6.88 4.49 -6.35
CA GLU A 22 -7.57 3.23 -6.57
C GLU A 22 -6.90 2.38 -7.66
N PRO A 23 -5.62 2.04 -7.52
CA PRO A 23 -4.97 1.16 -8.48
C PRO A 23 -5.65 -0.22 -8.49
N THR A 24 -5.90 -0.73 -9.69
CA THR A 24 -6.55 -2.04 -9.88
C THR A 24 -5.57 -3.20 -9.93
N THR A 25 -4.28 -2.92 -10.15
CA THR A 25 -3.21 -3.91 -10.19
C THR A 25 -1.96 -3.42 -9.46
N ALA A 26 -1.12 -4.36 -9.04
CA ALA A 26 0.19 -4.05 -8.46
C ALA A 26 1.06 -3.21 -9.43
N TYR A 27 0.95 -3.48 -10.74
CA TYR A 27 1.65 -2.72 -11.77
C TYR A 27 1.24 -1.24 -11.77
N VAL A 28 -0.06 -0.95 -11.75
CA VAL A 28 -0.56 0.43 -11.72
C VAL A 28 -0.15 1.13 -10.42
N ALA A 29 -0.20 0.43 -9.30
CA ALA A 29 0.21 0.97 -7.99
C ALA A 29 1.68 1.40 -7.98
N ASP A 30 2.56 0.60 -8.60
CA ASP A 30 4.01 0.86 -8.66
C ASP A 30 4.36 1.90 -9.75
N PHE A 31 3.63 1.88 -10.88
CA PHE A 31 3.89 2.76 -12.02
C PHE A 31 3.68 4.25 -11.71
N LEU A 32 2.64 4.58 -10.93
CA LEU A 32 2.24 5.96 -10.66
C LEU A 32 2.94 6.63 -9.48
N GLY A 33 3.90 5.99 -8.88
CA GLY A 33 4.68 6.57 -7.80
C GLY A 33 5.14 5.53 -6.79
N VAL A 34 5.81 5.99 -5.75
CA VAL A 34 6.28 5.10 -4.71
C VAL A 34 5.07 4.51 -3.96
N SER A 35 4.97 3.19 -3.96
CA SER A 35 3.98 2.45 -3.16
C SER A 35 4.69 1.43 -2.29
N ASN A 36 4.18 1.22 -1.09
CA ASN A 36 4.54 0.04 -0.30
C ASN A 36 3.67 -1.11 -0.78
N LEU A 37 4.29 -2.07 -1.45
CA LEU A 37 3.65 -3.29 -1.94
C LEU A 37 4.21 -4.46 -1.16
N MET A 38 3.35 -5.20 -0.48
CA MET A 38 3.75 -6.30 0.40
C MET A 38 2.95 -7.56 0.07
N ASP A 39 3.62 -8.70 0.08
CA ASP A 39 2.96 -10.00 -0.06
C ASP A 39 2.24 -10.35 1.25
N ALA A 40 0.99 -10.81 1.14
CA ALA A 40 0.15 -11.15 2.26
C ALA A 40 -0.76 -12.33 1.93
N THR A 41 -1.42 -12.87 2.93
CA THR A 41 -2.46 -13.90 2.75
C THR A 41 -3.82 -13.27 3.04
N GLY A 42 -4.75 -13.35 2.08
CA GLY A 42 -6.12 -12.92 2.26
C GLY A 42 -6.97 -14.01 2.88
N ASP A 43 -7.79 -13.64 3.85
CA ASP A 43 -8.78 -14.52 4.51
C ASP A 43 -10.22 -14.17 4.10
N GLY A 44 -10.38 -13.25 3.15
CA GLY A 44 -11.68 -12.76 2.66
C GLY A 44 -12.26 -11.63 3.50
N ALA A 45 -13.46 -11.18 3.15
CA ALA A 45 -14.12 -10.08 3.85
C ALA A 45 -14.62 -10.50 5.23
N GLY A 46 -14.49 -9.58 6.19
CA GLY A 46 -15.14 -9.65 7.47
C GLY A 46 -16.63 -9.27 7.41
N PRO A 47 -17.37 -9.36 8.55
CA PRO A 47 -18.78 -8.99 8.61
C PRO A 47 -19.06 -7.51 8.28
N ASP A 48 -18.06 -6.66 8.42
CA ASP A 48 -18.10 -5.23 8.14
C ASP A 48 -17.72 -4.89 6.69
N GLY A 49 -17.49 -5.92 5.85
CA GLY A 49 -17.09 -5.77 4.44
C GLY A 49 -15.60 -5.43 4.23
N ARG A 50 -14.83 -5.24 5.31
CA ARG A 50 -13.39 -5.00 5.21
C ARG A 50 -12.65 -6.32 5.00
N GLY A 51 -11.58 -6.27 4.19
CA GLY A 51 -10.75 -7.44 3.92
C GLY A 51 -9.90 -7.82 5.13
N LYS A 52 -9.90 -9.08 5.49
CA LYS A 52 -8.96 -9.63 6.46
C LYS A 52 -7.74 -10.15 5.73
N VAL A 53 -6.58 -9.69 6.12
CA VAL A 53 -5.31 -10.10 5.51
C VAL A 53 -4.27 -10.36 6.59
N ARG A 54 -3.33 -11.25 6.30
CA ARG A 54 -2.27 -11.60 7.21
C ARG A 54 -0.92 -11.30 6.58
N LEU A 55 -0.16 -10.46 7.27
CA LEU A 55 1.22 -10.12 6.93
C LEU A 55 2.16 -10.86 7.90
N GLY A 56 2.71 -12.01 7.46
CA GLY A 56 3.41 -12.91 8.36
C GLY A 56 2.48 -13.41 9.47
N GLU A 57 2.79 -13.10 10.71
CA GLU A 57 1.99 -13.45 11.90
C GLU A 57 0.98 -12.35 12.32
N PHE A 58 0.96 -11.22 11.62
CA PHE A 58 0.14 -10.07 11.98
C PHE A 58 -1.16 -10.04 11.18
N ASP A 59 -2.28 -10.03 11.90
CA ASP A 59 -3.60 -9.85 11.32
C ASP A 59 -3.85 -8.37 11.06
N LEU A 60 -4.22 -8.05 9.82
CA LEU A 60 -4.52 -6.70 9.36
C LEU A 60 -5.93 -6.64 8.75
N VAL A 61 -6.47 -5.45 8.72
CA VAL A 61 -7.75 -5.14 8.10
C VAL A 61 -7.55 -4.11 7.01
N ALA A 62 -8.02 -4.40 5.80
CA ALA A 62 -7.93 -3.51 4.65
C ALA A 62 -9.33 -3.00 4.27
N GLY A 63 -9.47 -1.69 4.14
CA GLY A 63 -10.74 -1.05 3.81
C GLY A 63 -11.07 -1.02 2.32
N HIS A 64 -10.10 -1.31 1.46
CA HIS A 64 -10.23 -1.08 0.02
C HIS A 64 -9.70 -2.24 -0.83
N GLY A 65 -10.05 -2.21 -2.12
CA GLY A 65 -9.59 -3.18 -3.11
C GLY A 65 -10.41 -4.46 -3.11
N ASP A 66 -9.74 -5.57 -3.41
CA ASP A 66 -10.34 -6.90 -3.49
C ASP A 66 -10.52 -7.51 -2.07
N THR A 67 -11.39 -6.90 -1.25
CA THR A 67 -11.57 -7.28 0.17
C THR A 67 -12.01 -8.74 0.36
N ASP A 68 -12.61 -9.35 -0.66
CA ASP A 68 -12.98 -10.79 -0.65
C ASP A 68 -11.83 -11.72 -1.01
N GLY A 69 -10.64 -11.16 -1.34
CA GLY A 69 -9.48 -11.92 -1.76
C GLY A 69 -9.06 -12.97 -0.74
N ARG A 70 -8.73 -14.17 -1.24
CA ARG A 70 -8.28 -15.31 -0.42
C ARG A 70 -7.01 -15.90 -0.97
N GLY A 71 -6.18 -16.45 -0.10
CA GLY A 71 -4.87 -17.00 -0.47
C GLY A 71 -3.85 -15.90 -0.73
N ASP A 72 -2.99 -16.09 -1.72
CA ASP A 72 -1.93 -15.13 -2.02
C ASP A 72 -2.52 -13.83 -2.56
N VAL A 73 -2.28 -12.74 -1.85
CA VAL A 73 -2.69 -11.39 -2.22
C VAL A 73 -1.52 -10.44 -2.03
N LYS A 74 -1.63 -9.26 -2.63
CA LYS A 74 -0.77 -8.13 -2.28
C LYS A 74 -1.55 -7.09 -1.51
N ILE A 75 -0.92 -6.46 -0.54
CA ILE A 75 -1.44 -5.27 0.10
C ILE A 75 -0.61 -4.06 -0.33
N VAL A 76 -1.30 -2.95 -0.57
CA VAL A 76 -0.65 -1.70 -0.99
C VAL A 76 -1.09 -0.56 -0.08
N ILE A 77 -0.14 0.29 0.27
CA ILE A 77 -0.36 1.54 0.99
C ILE A 77 0.64 2.60 0.51
N ARG A 78 0.17 3.82 0.35
CA ARG A 78 1.04 4.95 0.01
C ARG A 78 1.93 5.35 1.19
N PRO A 79 3.20 5.72 0.97
CA PRO A 79 4.12 6.10 2.05
C PRO A 79 3.63 7.25 2.93
N GLU A 80 2.92 8.22 2.35
CA GLU A 80 2.33 9.36 3.06
C GLU A 80 1.14 8.98 3.96
N ARG A 81 0.59 7.78 3.79
CA ARG A 81 -0.51 7.25 4.61
C ARG A 81 0.00 6.36 5.76
N VAL A 82 1.25 5.93 5.71
CA VAL A 82 1.89 5.16 6.79
C VAL A 82 2.16 6.08 7.97
N ARG A 83 1.86 5.61 9.18
CA ARG A 83 2.13 6.34 10.42
C ARG A 83 3.17 5.59 11.24
N LEU A 84 4.15 6.31 11.74
CA LEU A 84 5.13 5.78 12.68
C LEU A 84 4.73 6.20 14.09
N GLU A 85 4.65 5.23 14.98
CA GLU A 85 4.28 5.40 16.38
C GLU A 85 5.39 4.84 17.28
N GLU A 86 5.35 5.19 18.54
CA GLU A 86 6.31 4.63 19.51
C GLU A 86 6.13 3.12 19.66
N THR A 87 7.23 2.44 19.96
CA THR A 87 7.23 1.00 20.22
C THR A 87 6.20 0.61 21.27
N GLY A 88 5.45 -0.46 20.96
CA GLY A 88 4.43 -0.98 21.85
C GLY A 88 3.06 -0.32 21.71
N ALA A 89 2.88 0.60 20.76
CA ALA A 89 1.55 1.08 20.41
C ALA A 89 0.65 -0.11 20.02
N THR A 90 -0.54 -0.15 20.58
CA THR A 90 -1.53 -1.23 20.38
C THR A 90 -2.73 -0.76 19.56
N GLY A 91 -3.42 -1.70 18.96
CA GLY A 91 -4.64 -1.46 18.17
C GLY A 91 -4.56 -2.08 16.78
N GLU A 92 -5.57 -1.78 15.97
CA GLU A 92 -5.71 -2.33 14.62
C GLU A 92 -4.52 -1.93 13.72
N ASN A 93 -4.04 -2.87 12.92
CA ASN A 93 -3.03 -2.66 11.87
C ASN A 93 -1.70 -2.07 12.35
N ARG A 94 -1.21 -2.54 13.47
CA ARG A 94 0.11 -2.15 13.98
C ARG A 94 1.10 -3.29 13.85
N VAL A 95 2.20 -3.03 13.14
CA VAL A 95 3.25 -4.00 12.88
C VAL A 95 4.56 -3.47 13.44
N PRO A 96 5.28 -4.22 14.28
CA PRO A 96 6.58 -3.82 14.77
C PRO A 96 7.59 -3.70 13.62
N GLY A 97 8.47 -2.71 13.73
CA GLY A 97 9.54 -2.50 12.76
C GLY A 97 10.75 -1.80 13.37
N MET A 98 11.79 -1.72 12.58
CA MET A 98 13.04 -1.04 12.94
C MET A 98 13.42 -0.07 11.82
N VAL A 99 13.73 1.16 12.19
CA VAL A 99 14.19 2.16 11.22
C VAL A 99 15.54 1.75 10.65
N GLU A 100 15.61 1.52 9.33
CA GLU A 100 16.83 1.20 8.62
C GLU A 100 17.61 2.46 8.25
N ARG A 101 16.91 3.47 7.73
CA ARG A 101 17.51 4.74 7.32
C ARG A 101 16.45 5.83 7.19
N VAL A 102 16.92 7.07 7.23
CA VAL A 102 16.13 8.28 6.98
C VAL A 102 16.79 9.09 5.88
N VAL A 103 16.01 9.52 4.90
CA VAL A 103 16.48 10.38 3.80
C VAL A 103 15.68 11.67 3.83
N TYR A 104 16.39 12.80 3.92
CA TYR A 104 15.79 14.13 3.89
C TYR A 104 15.57 14.59 2.45
N VAL A 105 14.33 14.84 2.08
CA VAL A 105 13.93 15.28 0.74
C VAL A 105 13.10 16.57 0.88
N GLY A 106 13.78 17.69 1.03
CA GLY A 106 13.13 18.99 1.22
C GLY A 106 12.22 19.03 2.44
N SER A 107 10.93 19.21 2.22
CA SER A 107 9.90 19.31 3.27
C SER A 107 9.45 17.97 3.85
N ILE A 108 9.93 16.86 3.31
CA ILE A 108 9.60 15.52 3.80
C ILE A 108 10.85 14.73 4.18
N MET A 109 10.67 13.81 5.09
CA MET A 109 11.63 12.78 5.44
C MET A 109 11.08 11.43 4.99
N GLN A 110 11.84 10.71 4.19
CA GLN A 110 11.53 9.33 3.81
C GLN A 110 12.18 8.40 4.83
N VAL A 111 11.36 7.71 5.60
CA VAL A 111 11.79 6.76 6.63
C VAL A 111 11.61 5.37 6.09
N PHE A 112 12.68 4.61 5.98
CA PHE A 112 12.67 3.21 5.58
C PHE A 112 12.65 2.35 6.84
N VAL A 113 11.66 1.47 6.95
CA VAL A 113 11.44 0.63 8.11
C VAL A 113 11.42 -0.83 7.70
N HIS A 114 12.30 -1.62 8.29
CA HIS A 114 12.25 -3.06 8.19
C HIS A 114 11.18 -3.60 9.13
N LEU A 115 10.21 -4.33 8.59
CA LEU A 115 9.10 -4.88 9.37
C LEU A 115 9.48 -6.22 10.03
N ALA A 116 8.91 -6.51 11.19
CA ALA A 116 9.14 -7.78 11.90
C ALA A 116 8.79 -9.02 11.05
N PRO A 117 7.69 -9.06 10.26
CA PRO A 117 7.40 -10.20 9.39
C PRO A 117 8.31 -10.28 8.15
N GLY A 118 9.21 -9.32 7.98
CA GLY A 118 10.10 -9.19 6.83
C GLY A 118 9.66 -8.14 5.83
N GLY A 119 10.60 -7.73 4.98
CA GLY A 119 10.40 -6.66 4.01
C GLY A 119 10.60 -5.25 4.58
N THR A 120 10.80 -4.32 3.68
CA THR A 120 11.01 -2.90 4.02
C THR A 120 9.91 -2.06 3.39
N LEU A 121 9.33 -1.15 4.18
CA LEU A 121 8.41 -0.13 3.68
C LEU A 121 8.97 1.27 3.87
N GLN A 122 8.37 2.23 3.16
CA GLN A 122 8.61 3.65 3.32
C GLN A 122 7.45 4.31 4.07
N ALA A 123 7.79 5.21 5.01
CA ALA A 123 6.87 6.21 5.54
C ALA A 123 7.38 7.61 5.19
N TRP A 124 6.48 8.49 4.75
CA TRP A 124 6.82 9.89 4.51
C TRP A 124 6.32 10.76 5.65
N VAL A 125 7.25 11.39 6.35
CA VAL A 125 6.97 12.23 7.51
C VAL A 125 7.34 13.67 7.16
N GLN A 126 6.49 14.63 7.53
CA GLN A 126 6.80 16.04 7.32
C GLN A 126 7.99 16.46 8.17
N ASN A 127 8.94 17.16 7.54
CA ASN A 127 10.07 17.76 8.21
C ASN A 127 9.67 19.12 8.80
N GLN A 128 9.38 19.13 10.10
CA GLN A 128 9.00 20.35 10.83
C GLN A 128 10.20 21.12 11.41
N GLY A 129 11.41 20.70 11.08
CA GLY A 129 12.65 21.34 11.55
C GLY A 129 13.13 20.85 12.93
N GLU A 130 12.36 20.08 13.65
CA GLU A 130 12.72 19.51 14.95
C GLU A 130 13.49 18.18 14.86
N GLY A 131 13.66 17.66 13.63
CA GLY A 131 14.20 16.33 13.39
C GLY A 131 13.16 15.23 13.64
N LEU A 132 13.51 14.00 13.27
CA LEU A 132 12.70 12.84 13.65
C LEU A 132 13.09 12.36 15.03
N PRO A 133 12.10 11.97 15.85
CA PRO A 133 12.39 11.31 17.13
C PRO A 133 13.04 9.93 16.94
N TYR A 134 13.11 9.44 15.69
CA TYR A 134 13.62 8.12 15.35
C TYR A 134 14.85 8.21 14.46
N GLY A 135 15.96 7.65 14.91
CA GLY A 135 17.18 7.45 14.12
C GLY A 135 17.28 6.02 13.59
N GLN A 136 18.33 5.75 12.83
CA GLN A 136 18.67 4.39 12.39
C GLN A 136 18.79 3.43 13.59
N GLY A 137 18.20 2.25 13.46
CA GLY A 137 18.18 1.25 14.53
C GLY A 137 17.12 1.49 15.60
N HIS A 138 16.30 2.54 15.46
CA HIS A 138 15.23 2.82 16.41
C HIS A 138 14.03 1.91 16.16
N PRO A 139 13.53 1.18 17.19
CA PRO A 139 12.33 0.37 17.05
C PRO A 139 11.08 1.27 17.01
N VAL A 140 10.15 0.93 16.13
CA VAL A 140 8.89 1.66 15.93
C VAL A 140 7.71 0.70 15.81
N SER A 141 6.52 1.20 16.06
CA SER A 141 5.27 0.58 15.64
C SER A 141 4.78 1.23 14.36
N VAL A 142 4.62 0.45 13.31
CA VAL A 142 4.12 0.93 12.01
C VAL A 142 2.61 0.73 11.96
N HIS A 143 1.87 1.82 11.91
CA HIS A 143 0.43 1.79 11.74
C HIS A 143 0.06 1.94 10.26
N LEU A 144 -0.66 0.96 9.75
CA LEU A 144 -1.19 0.88 8.39
C LEU A 144 -2.72 1.12 8.44
N PRO A 145 -3.21 2.37 8.40
CA PRO A 145 -4.64 2.65 8.56
C PRO A 145 -5.48 1.83 7.58
N ALA A 146 -6.55 1.20 8.07
CA ALA A 146 -7.40 0.33 7.27
C ALA A 146 -8.04 1.08 6.09
N ASP A 147 -8.38 2.36 6.27
CA ASP A 147 -8.91 3.26 5.25
C ASP A 147 -7.88 3.69 4.19
N ALA A 148 -6.63 3.33 4.36
CA ALA A 148 -5.55 3.57 3.41
C ALA A 148 -4.95 2.27 2.86
N LEU A 149 -5.28 1.13 3.44
CA LEU A 149 -4.77 -0.17 3.06
C LEU A 149 -5.70 -0.83 2.02
N ARG A 150 -5.13 -1.25 0.90
CA ARG A 150 -5.86 -1.87 -0.22
C ARG A 150 -5.35 -3.28 -0.46
N VAL A 151 -6.28 -4.21 -0.71
CA VAL A 151 -5.96 -5.58 -1.16
C VAL A 151 -5.99 -5.62 -2.68
N LEU A 152 -5.01 -6.28 -3.27
CA LEU A 152 -4.94 -6.57 -4.70
C LEU A 152 -4.75 -8.08 -4.88
N VAL A 153 -5.69 -8.69 -5.59
CA VAL A 153 -5.57 -10.07 -6.07
C VAL A 153 -4.89 -10.03 -7.44
N ASP A 154 -3.89 -10.88 -7.63
CA ASP A 154 -3.31 -11.05 -8.96
C ASP A 154 -4.32 -11.80 -9.84
N LYS A 155 -5.06 -11.03 -10.64
CA LYS A 155 -6.09 -11.57 -11.56
C LYS A 155 -5.49 -12.11 -12.88
N GLY A 156 -4.16 -12.24 -12.94
CA GLY A 156 -3.47 -12.53 -14.19
C GLY A 156 -3.53 -11.33 -15.15
N VAL A 157 -2.97 -11.51 -16.34
CA VAL A 157 -3.03 -10.48 -17.40
C VAL A 157 -4.50 -10.30 -17.82
N PRO A 158 -5.11 -9.12 -17.68
CA PRO A 158 -6.46 -8.87 -18.15
C PRO A 158 -6.58 -9.23 -19.63
N ALA A 159 -7.72 -9.79 -20.03
CA ALA A 159 -8.03 -9.97 -21.45
C ALA A 159 -7.93 -8.60 -22.17
N PRO A 160 -7.48 -8.54 -23.44
CA PRO A 160 -7.41 -7.29 -24.17
C PRO A 160 -8.78 -6.59 -24.11
N LEU A 161 -8.79 -5.33 -23.69
CA LEU A 161 -9.98 -4.50 -23.86
C LEU A 161 -10.20 -4.35 -25.37
N ASP A 162 -11.30 -4.87 -25.88
CA ASP A 162 -11.74 -4.62 -27.24
C ASP A 162 -12.06 -3.13 -27.34
N LEU A 163 -11.20 -2.39 -28.06
CA LEU A 163 -11.35 -0.95 -28.27
C LEU A 163 -12.57 -0.58 -29.14
N GLU A 164 -13.28 -1.57 -29.67
CA GLU A 164 -14.46 -1.35 -30.51
C GLU A 164 -15.68 -0.85 -29.71
N ASP A 165 -15.80 -1.20 -28.42
CA ASP A 165 -16.92 -0.75 -27.58
C ASP A 165 -16.78 0.69 -27.06
N ALA A 166 -15.61 1.30 -27.17
CA ALA A 166 -15.37 2.67 -26.70
C ALA A 166 -15.72 3.76 -27.74
N ALA A 167 -16.07 3.38 -28.97
CA ALA A 167 -16.34 4.32 -30.05
C ALA A 167 -17.83 4.63 -30.26
N THR A 168 -18.73 4.05 -29.46
CA THR A 168 -20.18 4.24 -29.62
C THR A 168 -20.80 4.70 -28.29
N GLY A 169 -20.57 5.96 -27.93
CA GLY A 169 -21.21 6.61 -26.78
C GLY A 169 -20.89 8.09 -26.75
#